data_a9c253a1e4e79600f03bab33af1f3508
#
_entry.id   a9c253a1e4e79600f03bab33af1f3508
#
_cell.length_a   1.000
_cell.length_b   1.000
_cell.length_c   1.000
_cell.angle_alpha   90.00
_cell.angle_beta   90.00
_cell.angle_gamma   90.00
#
_symmetry.space_group_name_H-M   'P 1'
#
loop_
_entity.id
_entity.type
_entity.pdbx_description
1 polymer ?
#
loop_
_entity_poly.entity_id
_entity_poly.type
_entity_poly.pdbx_seq_one_letter_code
_entity_poly.pdbx_strand_id
1 'polypeptide(L)'
;MSNGAGKWKWVNGEWTEIFPDADVVALIETIERFRSRRPSGSSPAVMAENLIHLRRACDLLELEFAARAAEFAATDESDRQGSTSSIHWIRHECNMSTQAAVNAVDVGEQAALLPQSTGAMLAGRIGFGHLALLANTARAVVQSPTAVGFDETPLLQQAEAHSVSRFRHDCAHARHAADARAYLAEQVEMVEARSLKLQPCEDGALFLKGFFDREGGAILRTALEPLARRTGWDDDRERDRRLADALVELVGHRLDMGELPQRAGQRPHLQVTASVETLQGADGAPAGELEFSAGPIAGATVQRLACDAGVTRVLLGPDSAVVDVGRSRRLPSASTRRALAARDRGCVWPGCERPASWTSAHHLQHWAQGGNTDMANLVLVCYRHHWKVHEGGWQLVRGEDQAVLAVPPMPGYVPRARAPDGAAA
;
A
#
# COMPACT_ATOMS: atom_id res chain seq x y z
N MET A 1 6.36 -9.24 -39.82
CA MET A 1 7.80 -8.94 -39.69
C MET A 1 8.49 -10.27 -39.86
N SER A 2 9.50 -10.38 -40.74
CA SER A 2 10.16 -11.66 -41.05
C SER A 2 10.94 -12.13 -39.82
N ASN A 3 10.43 -13.15 -39.14
CA ASN A 3 11.04 -13.76 -37.96
C ASN A 3 12.39 -14.45 -38.19
N GLY A 4 12.94 -14.40 -39.41
CA GLY A 4 14.17 -15.06 -39.81
C GLY A 4 15.28 -14.12 -40.29
N ALA A 5 15.13 -12.81 -40.15
CA ALA A 5 16.19 -11.88 -40.54
C ALA A 5 17.32 -11.89 -39.50
N GLY A 6 18.54 -12.21 -39.94
CA GLY A 6 19.73 -12.14 -39.11
C GLY A 6 19.97 -10.72 -38.57
N LYS A 7 20.49 -10.62 -37.36
CA LYS A 7 20.96 -9.36 -36.79
C LYS A 7 22.46 -9.25 -36.94
N TRP A 8 22.95 -8.14 -37.49
CA TRP A 8 24.37 -7.87 -37.54
C TRP A 8 24.89 -7.51 -36.15
N LYS A 9 25.86 -8.27 -35.67
CA LYS A 9 26.54 -8.01 -34.39
C LYS A 9 28.07 -8.00 -34.61
N TRP A 10 28.75 -7.19 -33.78
CA TRP A 10 30.20 -7.18 -33.78
C TRP A 10 30.69 -8.34 -32.90
N VAL A 11 31.29 -9.36 -33.54
CA VAL A 11 31.76 -10.60 -32.91
C VAL A 11 33.22 -10.82 -33.25
N ASN A 12 34.09 -10.97 -32.27
CA ASN A 12 35.52 -11.25 -32.44
C ASN A 12 36.28 -10.31 -33.41
N GLY A 13 35.87 -9.02 -33.49
CA GLY A 13 36.52 -8.04 -34.34
C GLY A 13 35.94 -7.94 -35.76
N GLU A 14 34.82 -8.61 -36.03
CA GLU A 14 34.17 -8.60 -37.36
C GLU A 14 32.64 -8.45 -37.19
N TRP A 15 32.00 -7.78 -38.15
CA TRP A 15 30.54 -7.76 -38.24
C TRP A 15 30.05 -9.11 -38.75
N THR A 16 29.31 -9.83 -37.87
CA THR A 16 28.77 -11.16 -38.20
C THR A 16 27.24 -11.09 -38.15
N GLU A 17 26.59 -11.66 -39.17
CA GLU A 17 25.14 -11.82 -39.17
C GLU A 17 24.78 -13.05 -38.36
N ILE A 18 24.02 -12.84 -37.28
CA ILE A 18 23.60 -13.88 -36.34
C ILE A 18 22.14 -14.21 -36.61
N PHE A 19 21.87 -15.48 -36.84
CA PHE A 19 20.54 -16.03 -37.02
C PHE A 19 20.09 -16.73 -35.73
N PRO A 20 18.81 -16.60 -35.33
CA PRO A 20 18.28 -17.42 -34.26
C PRO A 20 18.26 -18.90 -34.68
N ASP A 21 18.29 -19.79 -33.68
CA ASP A 21 18.15 -21.23 -33.89
C ASP A 21 16.85 -21.56 -34.65
N ALA A 22 16.93 -22.44 -35.63
CA ALA A 22 15.80 -22.82 -36.48
C ALA A 22 14.63 -23.41 -35.68
N ASP A 23 14.92 -24.15 -34.59
CA ASP A 23 13.90 -24.73 -33.72
C ASP A 23 13.18 -23.64 -32.92
N VAL A 24 13.89 -22.58 -32.50
CA VAL A 24 13.30 -21.42 -31.82
C VAL A 24 12.38 -20.65 -32.77
N VAL A 25 12.77 -20.49 -34.03
CA VAL A 25 11.93 -19.85 -35.05
C VAL A 25 10.66 -20.67 -35.29
N ALA A 26 10.78 -21.98 -35.48
CA ALA A 26 9.67 -22.91 -35.72
C ALA A 26 8.68 -22.92 -34.50
N LEU A 27 9.21 -22.82 -33.28
CA LEU A 27 8.42 -22.72 -32.08
C LEU A 27 7.58 -21.43 -32.07
N ILE A 28 8.20 -20.29 -32.38
CA ILE A 28 7.49 -18.99 -32.46
C ILE A 28 6.38 -19.06 -33.50
N GLU A 29 6.63 -19.58 -34.69
CA GLU A 29 5.63 -19.76 -35.75
C GLU A 29 4.47 -20.67 -35.31
N THR A 30 4.78 -21.71 -34.53
CA THR A 30 3.75 -22.61 -33.95
C THR A 30 2.86 -21.89 -32.94
N ILE A 31 3.45 -21.06 -32.09
CA ILE A 31 2.68 -20.24 -31.13
C ILE A 31 1.83 -19.20 -31.88
N GLU A 32 2.35 -18.55 -32.91
CA GLU A 32 1.58 -17.60 -33.73
C GLU A 32 0.39 -18.27 -34.41
N ARG A 33 0.58 -19.45 -34.97
CA ARG A 33 -0.49 -20.27 -35.55
C ARG A 33 -1.53 -20.68 -34.52
N PHE A 34 -1.11 -21.05 -33.31
CA PHE A 34 -2.02 -21.37 -32.21
C PHE A 34 -2.85 -20.16 -31.82
N ARG A 35 -2.24 -18.98 -31.71
CA ARG A 35 -2.95 -17.73 -31.36
C ARG A 35 -3.97 -17.31 -32.41
N SER A 36 -3.68 -17.54 -33.69
CA SER A 36 -4.59 -17.18 -34.79
C SER A 36 -5.84 -18.09 -34.87
N ARG A 37 -5.78 -19.29 -34.30
CA ARG A 37 -6.86 -20.31 -34.35
C ARG A 37 -7.74 -20.35 -33.09
N ARG A 38 -7.91 -19.25 -32.38
CA ARG A 38 -8.75 -19.23 -31.14
C ARG A 38 -10.15 -19.78 -31.44
N PRO A 39 -10.56 -20.93 -30.87
CA PRO A 39 -11.92 -21.43 -31.03
C PRO A 39 -12.89 -20.48 -30.29
N SER A 40 -13.95 -20.07 -30.98
CA SER A 40 -15.07 -19.36 -30.37
C SER A 40 -16.05 -20.39 -29.79
N GLY A 41 -16.54 -20.16 -28.56
CA GLY A 41 -17.64 -20.94 -27.99
C GLY A 41 -17.26 -22.16 -27.14
N SER A 42 -16.05 -22.24 -26.59
CA SER A 42 -15.69 -23.27 -25.61
C SER A 42 -16.49 -23.14 -24.31
N SER A 43 -16.92 -24.26 -23.73
CA SER A 43 -17.56 -24.25 -22.40
C SER A 43 -16.56 -23.79 -21.32
N PRO A 44 -17.05 -23.22 -20.18
CA PRO A 44 -16.17 -22.82 -19.06
C PRO A 44 -15.25 -23.95 -18.56
N ALA A 45 -15.72 -25.19 -18.57
CA ALA A 45 -14.92 -26.36 -18.18
C ALA A 45 -13.74 -26.60 -19.14
N VAL A 46 -13.98 -26.53 -20.46
CA VAL A 46 -12.94 -26.65 -21.49
C VAL A 46 -11.95 -25.47 -21.39
N MET A 47 -12.43 -24.26 -21.08
CA MET A 47 -11.54 -23.11 -20.84
C MET A 47 -10.62 -23.35 -19.65
N ALA A 48 -11.14 -23.90 -18.55
CA ALA A 48 -10.34 -24.22 -17.37
C ALA A 48 -9.23 -25.23 -17.68
N GLU A 49 -9.55 -26.34 -18.35
CA GLU A 49 -8.57 -27.33 -18.79
C GLU A 49 -7.52 -26.75 -19.73
N ASN A 50 -7.92 -25.94 -20.68
CA ASN A 50 -7.01 -25.27 -21.60
C ASN A 50 -6.03 -24.33 -20.85
N LEU A 51 -6.47 -23.63 -19.80
CA LEU A 51 -5.59 -22.79 -18.98
C LEU A 51 -4.53 -23.61 -18.26
N ILE A 52 -4.90 -24.79 -17.72
CA ILE A 52 -3.95 -25.68 -17.05
C ILE A 52 -2.88 -26.17 -18.04
N HIS A 53 -3.30 -26.63 -19.22
CA HIS A 53 -2.37 -27.10 -20.26
C HIS A 53 -1.50 -25.98 -20.83
N LEU A 54 -2.06 -24.78 -21.02
CA LEU A 54 -1.29 -23.62 -21.46
C LEU A 54 -0.25 -23.21 -20.41
N ARG A 55 -0.63 -23.19 -19.11
CA ARG A 55 0.34 -22.89 -18.05
C ARG A 55 1.49 -23.90 -18.07
N ARG A 56 1.16 -25.19 -18.20
CA ARG A 56 2.20 -26.23 -18.33
C ARG A 56 3.13 -26.01 -19.52
N ALA A 57 2.60 -25.64 -20.68
CA ALA A 57 3.41 -25.32 -21.84
C ALA A 57 4.36 -24.13 -21.56
N CYS A 58 3.88 -23.09 -20.89
CA CYS A 58 4.72 -21.98 -20.44
C CYS A 58 5.79 -22.44 -19.47
N ASP A 59 5.47 -23.26 -18.47
CA ASP A 59 6.42 -23.78 -17.50
C ASP A 59 7.56 -24.56 -18.17
N LEU A 60 7.25 -25.38 -19.20
CA LEU A 60 8.27 -26.11 -19.97
C LEU A 60 9.17 -25.15 -20.77
N LEU A 61 8.61 -24.09 -21.36
CA LEU A 61 9.37 -23.06 -22.06
C LEU A 61 10.24 -22.24 -21.10
N GLU A 62 9.73 -21.94 -19.91
CA GLU A 62 10.50 -21.27 -18.85
C GLU A 62 11.68 -22.14 -18.39
N LEU A 63 11.51 -23.47 -18.30
CA LEU A 63 12.60 -24.40 -17.96
C LEU A 63 13.67 -24.43 -19.04
N GLU A 64 13.27 -24.51 -20.30
CA GLU A 64 14.21 -24.48 -21.43
C GLU A 64 14.94 -23.12 -21.50
N PHE A 65 14.23 -22.03 -21.29
CA PHE A 65 14.83 -20.70 -21.19
C PHE A 65 15.84 -20.61 -20.06
N ALA A 66 15.54 -21.19 -18.90
CA ALA A 66 16.43 -21.22 -17.76
C ALA A 66 17.72 -21.97 -18.04
N ALA A 67 17.66 -23.13 -18.71
CA ALA A 67 18.84 -23.89 -19.13
C ALA A 67 19.76 -23.04 -20.04
N ARG A 68 19.19 -22.43 -21.06
CA ARG A 68 19.94 -21.54 -21.99
C ARG A 68 20.42 -20.26 -21.32
N ALA A 69 19.68 -19.70 -20.38
CA ALA A 69 20.07 -18.52 -19.61
C ALA A 69 21.31 -18.79 -18.74
N ALA A 70 21.38 -19.96 -18.11
CA ALA A 70 22.55 -20.39 -17.33
C ALA A 70 23.76 -20.64 -18.23
N GLU A 71 23.57 -21.32 -19.37
CA GLU A 71 24.65 -21.52 -20.38
C GLU A 71 25.19 -20.16 -20.86
N PHE A 72 24.31 -19.20 -21.17
CA PHE A 72 24.71 -17.85 -21.57
C PHE A 72 25.43 -17.12 -20.42
N ALA A 73 24.96 -17.26 -19.20
CA ALA A 73 25.55 -16.61 -18.01
C ALA A 73 26.96 -17.13 -17.70
N ALA A 74 27.27 -18.36 -18.10
CA ALA A 74 28.59 -18.95 -17.97
C ALA A 74 29.61 -18.45 -19.04
N THR A 75 29.15 -17.64 -20.01
CA THR A 75 30.01 -17.03 -21.04
C THR A 75 30.35 -15.59 -20.67
N ASP A 76 31.34 -15.00 -21.34
CA ASP A 76 31.69 -13.58 -21.26
C ASP A 76 30.95 -12.71 -22.29
N GLU A 77 29.93 -13.26 -22.97
CA GLU A 77 29.24 -12.58 -24.08
C GLU A 77 28.46 -11.34 -23.60
N SER A 78 27.92 -11.35 -22.38
CA SER A 78 27.26 -10.17 -21.80
C SER A 78 28.23 -8.99 -21.66
N ASP A 79 29.47 -9.25 -21.22
CA ASP A 79 30.51 -8.24 -21.07
C ASP A 79 31.00 -7.74 -22.45
N ARG A 80 31.16 -8.63 -23.43
CA ARG A 80 31.51 -8.27 -24.81
C ARG A 80 30.45 -7.36 -25.44
N GLN A 81 29.19 -7.52 -25.06
CA GLN A 81 28.09 -6.66 -25.52
C GLN A 81 27.90 -5.39 -24.63
N GLY A 82 28.85 -5.09 -23.73
CA GLY A 82 28.85 -3.89 -22.91
C GLY A 82 27.85 -3.90 -21.73
N SER A 83 27.35 -5.07 -21.36
CA SER A 83 26.45 -5.19 -20.21
C SER A 83 27.25 -5.39 -18.91
N THR A 84 26.73 -4.90 -17.81
CA THR A 84 27.38 -5.00 -16.48
C THR A 84 27.29 -6.39 -15.87
N SER A 85 26.41 -7.25 -16.36
CA SER A 85 26.26 -8.67 -15.97
C SER A 85 25.32 -9.40 -16.93
N SER A 86 25.37 -10.74 -16.92
CA SER A 86 24.45 -11.60 -17.69
C SER A 86 22.98 -11.37 -17.28
N ILE A 87 22.70 -11.19 -15.99
CA ILE A 87 21.35 -10.89 -15.50
C ILE A 87 20.88 -9.53 -16.02
N HIS A 88 21.75 -8.50 -16.04
CA HIS A 88 21.39 -7.20 -16.60
C HIS A 88 21.10 -7.30 -18.10
N TRP A 89 21.90 -8.07 -18.84
CA TRP A 89 21.71 -8.31 -20.26
C TRP A 89 20.37 -9.03 -20.54
N ILE A 90 20.11 -10.16 -19.83
CA ILE A 90 18.87 -10.93 -19.99
C ILE A 90 17.65 -10.05 -19.67
N ARG A 91 17.71 -9.28 -18.58
CA ARG A 91 16.63 -8.36 -18.21
C ARG A 91 16.31 -7.37 -19.33
N HIS A 92 17.34 -6.79 -19.94
CA HIS A 92 17.19 -5.73 -20.94
C HIS A 92 16.80 -6.30 -22.31
N GLU A 93 17.55 -7.25 -22.81
CA GLU A 93 17.36 -7.80 -24.18
C GLU A 93 16.15 -8.72 -24.29
N CYS A 94 15.81 -9.43 -23.21
CA CYS A 94 14.63 -10.30 -23.15
C CYS A 94 13.39 -9.61 -22.56
N ASN A 95 13.44 -8.31 -22.23
CA ASN A 95 12.33 -7.54 -21.64
C ASN A 95 11.73 -8.18 -20.39
N MET A 96 12.58 -8.66 -19.46
CA MET A 96 12.19 -9.33 -18.24
C MET A 96 12.37 -8.43 -17.02
N SER A 97 11.64 -8.75 -15.93
CA SER A 97 11.96 -8.17 -14.62
C SER A 97 13.29 -8.73 -14.10
N THR A 98 13.98 -7.97 -13.23
CA THR A 98 15.23 -8.45 -12.61
C THR A 98 15.03 -9.78 -11.90
N GLN A 99 13.91 -9.94 -11.16
CA GLN A 99 13.62 -11.19 -10.46
C GLN A 99 13.39 -12.37 -11.40
N ALA A 100 12.74 -12.14 -12.55
CA ALA A 100 12.54 -13.20 -13.55
C ALA A 100 13.87 -13.64 -14.19
N ALA A 101 14.77 -12.70 -14.50
CA ALA A 101 16.09 -13.00 -15.01
C ALA A 101 16.94 -13.76 -13.99
N VAL A 102 16.94 -13.34 -12.72
CA VAL A 102 17.60 -14.07 -11.63
C VAL A 102 17.05 -15.47 -11.48
N ASN A 103 15.72 -15.63 -11.45
CA ASN A 103 15.10 -16.95 -11.34
C ASN A 103 15.47 -17.88 -12.48
N ALA A 104 15.55 -17.37 -13.70
CA ALA A 104 15.94 -18.17 -14.86
C ALA A 104 17.38 -18.67 -14.74
N VAL A 105 18.31 -17.79 -14.44
CA VAL A 105 19.73 -18.17 -14.26
C VAL A 105 19.88 -19.15 -13.08
N ASP A 106 19.26 -18.87 -11.94
CA ASP A 106 19.34 -19.74 -10.76
C ASP A 106 18.81 -21.14 -11.02
N VAL A 107 17.65 -21.26 -11.70
CA VAL A 107 17.08 -22.58 -12.04
C VAL A 107 18.01 -23.36 -12.94
N GLY A 108 18.60 -22.74 -13.96
CA GLY A 108 19.53 -23.40 -14.85
C GLY A 108 20.83 -23.83 -14.14
N GLU A 109 21.42 -22.94 -13.34
CA GLU A 109 22.65 -23.23 -12.59
C GLU A 109 22.46 -24.34 -11.52
N GLN A 110 21.30 -24.35 -10.86
CA GLN A 110 21.02 -25.31 -9.78
C GLN A 110 20.34 -26.60 -10.27
N ALA A 111 20.07 -26.74 -11.57
CA ALA A 111 19.36 -27.91 -12.15
C ALA A 111 20.00 -29.25 -11.74
N ALA A 112 21.34 -29.31 -11.68
CA ALA A 112 22.06 -30.52 -11.27
C ALA A 112 21.83 -30.91 -9.80
N LEU A 113 21.46 -29.97 -8.93
CA LEU A 113 21.15 -30.20 -7.53
C LEU A 113 19.66 -30.50 -7.29
N LEU A 114 18.83 -30.36 -8.32
CA LEU A 114 17.37 -30.45 -8.25
C LEU A 114 16.78 -31.48 -9.24
N PRO A 115 17.35 -32.71 -9.37
CA PRO A 115 16.89 -33.67 -10.37
C PRO A 115 15.44 -34.13 -10.12
N GLN A 116 15.05 -34.34 -8.83
CA GLN A 116 13.69 -34.77 -8.49
C GLN A 116 12.68 -33.64 -8.71
N SER A 117 13.02 -32.41 -8.33
CA SER A 117 12.18 -31.23 -8.51
C SER A 117 11.98 -30.89 -9.98
N THR A 118 13.05 -30.99 -10.79
CA THR A 118 12.97 -30.85 -12.25
C THR A 118 12.09 -31.94 -12.85
N GLY A 119 12.25 -33.20 -12.42
CA GLY A 119 11.36 -34.30 -12.82
C GLY A 119 9.89 -34.09 -12.41
N ALA A 120 9.65 -33.54 -11.24
CA ALA A 120 8.31 -33.21 -10.77
C ALA A 120 7.67 -32.09 -11.61
N MET A 121 8.45 -31.09 -12.01
CA MET A 121 7.98 -30.03 -12.90
C MET A 121 7.68 -30.58 -14.30
N LEU A 122 8.56 -31.39 -14.88
CA LEU A 122 8.33 -32.06 -16.16
C LEU A 122 7.08 -32.94 -16.13
N ALA A 123 6.77 -33.54 -15.00
CA ALA A 123 5.55 -34.32 -14.79
C ALA A 123 4.30 -33.44 -14.49
N GLY A 124 4.47 -32.14 -14.33
CA GLY A 124 3.38 -31.19 -14.03
C GLY A 124 2.88 -31.26 -12.58
N ARG A 125 3.64 -31.84 -11.65
CA ARG A 125 3.29 -31.86 -10.22
C ARG A 125 3.60 -30.54 -9.52
N ILE A 126 4.59 -29.79 -9.99
CA ILE A 126 4.92 -28.42 -9.58
C ILE A 126 5.08 -27.51 -10.80
N GLY A 127 4.92 -26.20 -10.64
CA GLY A 127 5.17 -25.21 -11.70
C GLY A 127 6.53 -24.55 -11.56
N PHE A 128 6.95 -23.79 -12.60
CA PHE A 128 8.23 -23.07 -12.63
C PHE A 128 8.44 -22.17 -11.40
N GLY A 129 7.39 -21.52 -10.88
CA GLY A 129 7.49 -20.69 -9.66
C GLY A 129 7.92 -21.47 -8.42
N HIS A 130 7.56 -22.75 -8.29
CA HIS A 130 8.06 -23.61 -7.22
C HIS A 130 9.53 -23.98 -7.45
N LEU A 131 9.88 -24.38 -8.68
CA LEU A 131 11.25 -24.73 -9.03
C LEU A 131 12.22 -23.55 -8.83
N ALA A 132 11.80 -22.34 -9.17
CA ALA A 132 12.59 -21.12 -8.94
C ALA A 132 12.84 -20.87 -7.43
N LEU A 133 11.85 -21.11 -6.57
CA LEU A 133 12.04 -21.01 -5.12
C LEU A 133 12.99 -22.08 -4.57
N LEU A 134 12.90 -23.32 -5.08
CA LEU A 134 13.84 -24.39 -4.77
C LEU A 134 15.26 -24.04 -5.18
N ALA A 135 15.46 -23.55 -6.42
CA ALA A 135 16.76 -23.16 -6.93
C ALA A 135 17.40 -22.02 -6.11
N ASN A 136 16.63 -20.98 -5.83
CA ASN A 136 17.09 -19.88 -4.97
C ASN A 136 17.46 -20.37 -3.55
N THR A 137 16.70 -21.32 -3.02
CA THR A 137 16.97 -21.91 -1.70
C THR A 137 18.23 -22.77 -1.73
N ALA A 138 18.36 -23.64 -2.74
CA ALA A 138 19.54 -24.49 -2.94
C ALA A 138 20.80 -23.64 -3.06
N ARG A 139 20.79 -22.59 -3.92
CA ARG A 139 21.92 -21.67 -4.07
C ARG A 139 22.32 -21.04 -2.72
N ALA A 140 21.37 -20.49 -1.99
CA ALA A 140 21.63 -19.83 -0.71
C ALA A 140 22.21 -20.81 0.33
N VAL A 141 21.72 -22.07 0.37
CA VAL A 141 22.23 -23.10 1.26
C VAL A 141 23.64 -23.54 0.87
N VAL A 142 23.87 -23.83 -0.42
CA VAL A 142 25.18 -24.30 -0.92
C VAL A 142 26.28 -23.23 -0.76
N GLN A 143 25.92 -21.97 -0.89
CA GLN A 143 26.87 -20.84 -0.70
C GLN A 143 27.18 -20.58 0.77
N SER A 144 26.43 -21.14 1.71
CA SER A 144 26.69 -20.98 3.12
C SER A 144 27.94 -21.80 3.56
N PRO A 145 28.92 -21.17 4.24
CA PRO A 145 30.11 -21.87 4.71
C PRO A 145 29.85 -22.93 5.79
N THR A 146 28.63 -22.96 6.35
CA THR A 146 28.22 -23.87 7.41
C THR A 146 27.30 -24.99 6.92
N ALA A 147 26.88 -24.96 5.66
CA ALA A 147 25.92 -25.93 5.13
C ALA A 147 26.58 -27.29 4.87
N VAL A 148 25.90 -28.36 5.28
CA VAL A 148 26.33 -29.75 5.13
C VAL A 148 25.92 -30.34 3.76
N GLY A 149 25.24 -29.60 2.94
CA GLY A 149 24.68 -29.98 1.64
C GLY A 149 23.20 -29.60 1.55
N PHE A 150 22.63 -29.74 0.35
CA PHE A 150 21.23 -29.46 0.09
C PHE A 150 20.49 -30.74 -0.28
N ASP A 151 19.45 -31.12 0.49
CA ASP A 151 18.50 -32.16 0.16
C ASP A 151 17.18 -31.54 -0.31
N GLU A 152 16.84 -31.76 -1.58
CA GLU A 152 15.62 -31.22 -2.18
C GLU A 152 14.33 -31.93 -1.71
N THR A 153 14.45 -33.18 -1.22
CA THR A 153 13.31 -34.08 -0.98
C THR A 153 12.25 -33.52 -0.04
N PRO A 154 12.61 -32.95 1.15
CA PRO A 154 11.60 -32.40 2.05
C PRO A 154 10.89 -31.17 1.48
N LEU A 155 11.64 -30.33 0.76
CA LEU A 155 11.07 -29.13 0.12
C LEU A 155 10.22 -29.49 -1.08
N LEU A 156 10.58 -30.50 -1.87
CA LEU A 156 9.76 -30.97 -2.98
C LEU A 156 8.39 -31.45 -2.49
N GLN A 157 8.33 -32.21 -1.39
CA GLN A 157 7.05 -32.62 -0.79
C GLN A 157 6.17 -31.42 -0.40
N GLN A 158 6.77 -30.35 0.13
CA GLN A 158 6.05 -29.12 0.45
C GLN A 158 5.61 -28.36 -0.81
N ALA A 159 6.44 -28.36 -1.85
CA ALA A 159 6.12 -27.73 -3.13
C ALA A 159 4.92 -28.40 -3.82
N GLU A 160 4.79 -29.72 -3.73
CA GLU A 160 3.65 -30.48 -4.25
C GLU A 160 2.36 -30.24 -3.46
N ALA A 161 2.47 -29.95 -2.16
CA ALA A 161 1.32 -29.76 -1.26
C ALA A 161 0.84 -28.31 -1.17
N HIS A 162 1.70 -27.32 -1.44
CA HIS A 162 1.43 -25.91 -1.17
C HIS A 162 1.40 -25.06 -2.45
N SER A 163 0.66 -23.95 -2.40
CA SER A 163 0.78 -22.92 -3.44
C SER A 163 2.16 -22.23 -3.39
N VAL A 164 2.59 -21.61 -4.48
CA VAL A 164 3.87 -20.86 -4.58
C VAL A 164 4.03 -19.85 -3.42
N SER A 165 2.95 -19.18 -3.06
CA SER A 165 2.98 -18.20 -1.95
C SER A 165 3.21 -18.84 -0.59
N ARG A 166 2.60 -19.98 -0.32
CA ARG A 166 2.81 -20.74 0.91
C ARG A 166 4.19 -21.36 0.93
N PHE A 167 4.58 -21.98 -0.17
CA PHE A 167 5.86 -22.64 -0.33
C PHE A 167 7.06 -21.70 -0.14
N ARG A 168 6.93 -20.43 -0.49
CA ARG A 168 7.94 -19.38 -0.17
C ARG A 168 8.26 -19.31 1.32
N HIS A 169 7.24 -19.51 2.16
CA HIS A 169 7.42 -19.55 3.62
C HIS A 169 8.20 -20.80 4.06
N ASP A 170 7.90 -21.97 3.47
CA ASP A 170 8.60 -23.21 3.75
C ASP A 170 10.09 -23.14 3.37
N CYS A 171 10.39 -22.54 2.19
CA CYS A 171 11.76 -22.25 1.75
C CYS A 171 12.50 -21.31 2.72
N ALA A 172 11.82 -20.29 3.25
CA ALA A 172 12.44 -19.38 4.22
C ALA A 172 12.81 -20.11 5.53
N HIS A 173 11.97 -21.03 6.00
CA HIS A 173 12.28 -21.87 7.16
C HIS A 173 13.46 -22.81 6.88
N ALA A 174 13.51 -23.43 5.71
CA ALA A 174 14.61 -24.30 5.32
C ALA A 174 15.95 -23.55 5.27
N ARG A 175 15.96 -22.32 4.71
CA ARG A 175 17.17 -21.46 4.69
C ARG A 175 17.61 -21.10 6.11
N HIS A 176 16.68 -20.73 6.98
CA HIS A 176 17.00 -20.44 8.40
C HIS A 176 17.56 -21.66 9.10
N ALA A 177 16.99 -22.85 8.88
CA ALA A 177 17.47 -24.10 9.49
C ALA A 177 18.88 -24.47 8.99
N ALA A 178 19.19 -24.21 7.72
CA ALA A 178 20.49 -24.49 7.12
C ALA A 178 21.59 -23.52 7.61
N ASP A 179 21.27 -22.23 7.70
CA ASP A 179 22.19 -21.19 8.17
C ASP A 179 21.44 -20.03 8.83
N ALA A 180 21.19 -20.15 10.13
CA ALA A 180 20.52 -19.14 10.92
C ALA A 180 21.32 -17.80 10.97
N ARG A 181 22.66 -17.86 10.87
CA ARG A 181 23.51 -16.66 10.94
C ARG A 181 23.44 -15.86 9.65
N ALA A 182 23.57 -16.51 8.50
CA ALA A 182 23.42 -15.83 7.20
C ALA A 182 22.00 -15.27 7.04
N TYR A 183 20.98 -16.05 7.45
CA TYR A 183 19.60 -15.60 7.43
C TYR A 183 19.35 -14.37 8.31
N LEU A 184 19.97 -14.32 9.50
CA LEU A 184 19.92 -13.13 10.36
C LEU A 184 20.58 -11.91 9.71
N ALA A 185 21.73 -12.10 9.06
CA ALA A 185 22.42 -11.01 8.35
C ALA A 185 21.52 -10.39 7.26
N GLU A 186 20.85 -11.21 6.43
CA GLU A 186 19.88 -10.73 5.45
C GLU A 186 18.72 -9.94 6.11
N GLN A 187 18.24 -10.38 7.28
CA GLN A 187 17.18 -9.65 7.99
C GLN A 187 17.67 -8.29 8.51
N VAL A 188 18.91 -8.22 9.01
CA VAL A 188 19.52 -6.95 9.43
C VAL A 188 19.63 -5.99 8.24
N GLU A 189 20.08 -6.47 7.08
CA GLU A 189 20.10 -5.65 5.85
C GLU A 189 18.69 -5.12 5.48
N MET A 190 17.66 -5.95 5.60
CA MET A 190 16.28 -5.51 5.35
C MET A 190 15.82 -4.45 6.35
N VAL A 191 16.23 -4.53 7.62
CA VAL A 191 15.93 -3.52 8.64
C VAL A 191 16.65 -2.21 8.31
N GLU A 192 17.92 -2.26 7.92
CA GLU A 192 18.71 -1.09 7.51
C GLU A 192 18.17 -0.45 6.21
N ALA A 193 17.58 -1.24 5.33
CA ALA A 193 16.94 -0.76 4.11
C ALA A 193 15.57 -0.09 4.34
N ARG A 194 15.05 -0.06 5.59
CA ARG A 194 13.80 0.64 5.90
C ARG A 194 13.85 2.08 5.42
N SER A 195 12.83 2.49 4.72
CA SER A 195 12.73 3.86 4.25
C SER A 195 11.27 4.30 4.18
N LEU A 196 11.03 5.57 4.46
CA LEU A 196 9.74 6.21 4.27
C LEU A 196 9.98 7.61 3.70
N LYS A 197 9.47 7.82 2.49
CA LYS A 197 9.51 9.13 1.83
C LYS A 197 8.15 9.79 1.96
N LEU A 198 8.15 11.01 2.47
CA LEU A 198 7.01 11.92 2.55
C LEU A 198 7.23 12.99 1.48
N GLN A 199 6.50 12.91 0.39
CA GLN A 199 6.66 13.82 -0.74
C GLN A 199 5.41 14.70 -0.87
N PRO A 200 5.53 16.02 -0.61
CA PRO A 200 4.44 16.94 -0.83
C PRO A 200 4.15 17.07 -2.33
N CYS A 201 2.87 17.10 -2.67
CA CYS A 201 2.35 17.37 -4.01
C CYS A 201 2.02 18.87 -4.18
N GLU A 202 1.95 19.35 -5.41
CA GLU A 202 1.65 20.76 -5.71
C GLU A 202 0.27 21.20 -5.24
N ASP A 203 -0.69 20.26 -5.17
CA ASP A 203 -2.06 20.48 -4.66
C ASP A 203 -2.17 20.45 -3.13
N GLY A 204 -1.04 20.37 -2.42
CA GLY A 204 -1.00 20.25 -0.96
C GLY A 204 -1.25 18.85 -0.41
N ALA A 205 -1.48 17.86 -1.26
CA ALA A 205 -1.53 16.45 -0.83
C ALA A 205 -0.15 15.92 -0.46
N LEU A 206 -0.11 14.80 0.26
CA LEU A 206 1.13 14.13 0.65
C LEU A 206 1.16 12.72 0.08
N PHE A 207 2.16 12.44 -0.74
CA PHE A 207 2.42 11.09 -1.25
C PHE A 207 3.39 10.37 -0.33
N LEU A 208 3.01 9.16 0.11
CA LEU A 208 3.84 8.29 0.95
C LEU A 208 4.34 7.11 0.13
N LYS A 209 5.66 6.88 0.18
CA LYS A 209 6.29 5.68 -0.37
C LYS A 209 7.30 5.14 0.61
N GLY A 210 7.11 3.88 1.03
CA GLY A 210 8.00 3.27 2.02
C GLY A 210 8.31 1.81 1.74
N PHE A 211 9.42 1.37 2.28
CA PHE A 211 9.84 -0.02 2.36
C PHE A 211 10.03 -0.40 3.84
N PHE A 212 9.44 -1.50 4.25
CA PHE A 212 9.52 -2.05 5.60
C PHE A 212 9.90 -3.52 5.51
N ASP A 213 10.74 -3.95 6.40
CA ASP A 213 11.07 -5.34 6.61
C ASP A 213 9.86 -6.15 7.13
N ARG A 214 10.06 -7.44 7.39
CA ARG A 214 8.98 -8.36 7.80
C ARG A 214 8.31 -7.95 9.12
N GLU A 215 9.10 -7.57 10.13
CA GLU A 215 8.60 -7.14 11.44
C GLU A 215 7.87 -5.80 11.33
N GLY A 216 8.50 -4.79 10.74
CA GLY A 216 7.91 -3.46 10.53
C GLY A 216 6.62 -3.53 9.71
N GLY A 217 6.61 -4.35 8.66
CA GLY A 217 5.40 -4.61 7.87
C GLY A 217 4.30 -5.31 8.67
N ALA A 218 4.64 -6.27 9.53
CA ALA A 218 3.68 -6.95 10.41
C ALA A 218 3.09 -5.99 11.44
N ILE A 219 3.91 -5.14 12.07
CA ILE A 219 3.46 -4.10 13.02
C ILE A 219 2.45 -3.15 12.34
N LEU A 220 2.80 -2.62 11.15
CA LEU A 220 1.92 -1.73 10.41
C LEU A 220 0.59 -2.40 10.06
N ARG A 221 0.63 -3.63 9.54
CA ARG A 221 -0.59 -4.36 9.20
C ARG A 221 -1.45 -4.66 10.42
N THR A 222 -0.83 -5.10 11.52
CA THR A 222 -1.55 -5.38 12.77
C THR A 222 -2.23 -4.12 13.33
N ALA A 223 -1.63 -2.95 13.17
CA ALA A 223 -2.21 -1.70 13.60
C ALA A 223 -3.32 -1.18 12.67
N LEU A 224 -3.14 -1.29 11.34
CA LEU A 224 -4.03 -0.67 10.36
C LEU A 224 -5.22 -1.55 9.96
N GLU A 225 -5.05 -2.88 9.82
CA GLU A 225 -6.12 -3.78 9.35
C GLU A 225 -7.39 -3.74 10.23
N PRO A 226 -7.32 -3.72 11.57
CA PRO A 226 -8.52 -3.60 12.41
C PRO A 226 -9.26 -2.27 12.19
N LEU A 227 -8.51 -1.17 11.97
CA LEU A 227 -9.08 0.16 11.74
C LEU A 227 -9.67 0.29 10.33
N ALA A 228 -9.12 -0.46 9.36
CA ALA A 228 -9.55 -0.45 7.97
C ALA A 228 -10.75 -1.38 7.67
N ARG A 229 -11.34 -2.03 8.66
CA ARG A 229 -12.56 -2.83 8.48
C ARG A 229 -13.72 -1.96 8.03
N ARG A 230 -14.65 -2.52 7.27
CA ARG A 230 -15.90 -1.84 6.94
C ARG A 230 -16.67 -1.52 8.22
N THR A 231 -17.13 -0.28 8.34
CA THR A 231 -17.91 0.20 9.46
C THR A 231 -19.35 0.50 9.02
N GLY A 232 -20.23 -0.48 9.18
CA GLY A 232 -21.62 -0.35 8.79
C GLY A 232 -21.88 -0.75 7.30
N TRP A 233 -23.17 -0.84 6.97
CA TRP A 233 -23.64 -1.23 5.64
C TRP A 233 -23.40 -0.15 4.57
N ASP A 234 -23.23 1.09 4.99
CA ASP A 234 -23.03 2.28 4.15
C ASP A 234 -21.55 2.59 3.87
N ASP A 235 -20.63 1.70 4.28
CA ASP A 235 -19.21 1.87 3.98
C ASP A 235 -18.86 1.30 2.61
N ASP A 236 -18.96 2.15 1.59
CA ASP A 236 -18.67 1.87 0.19
C ASP A 236 -17.20 2.12 -0.21
N ARG A 237 -16.34 2.55 0.76
CA ARG A 237 -14.93 2.84 0.47
C ARG A 237 -14.19 1.59 0.05
N GLU A 238 -13.35 1.72 -0.98
CA GLU A 238 -12.36 0.71 -1.36
C GLU A 238 -11.36 0.44 -0.21
N ARG A 239 -10.75 -0.74 -0.23
CA ARG A 239 -9.81 -1.17 0.82
C ARG A 239 -8.65 -0.20 1.00
N ASP A 240 -8.06 0.27 -0.09
CA ASP A 240 -6.90 1.18 -0.07
C ASP A 240 -7.26 2.53 0.55
N ARG A 241 -8.48 3.04 0.27
CA ARG A 241 -8.99 4.24 0.93
C ARG A 241 -9.19 4.02 2.43
N ARG A 242 -9.70 2.85 2.84
CA ARG A 242 -9.86 2.55 4.27
C ARG A 242 -8.53 2.43 5.01
N LEU A 243 -7.49 1.88 4.36
CA LEU A 243 -6.13 1.83 4.92
C LEU A 243 -5.51 3.22 5.07
N ALA A 244 -5.70 4.10 4.09
CA ALA A 244 -5.24 5.49 4.18
C ALA A 244 -5.93 6.23 5.33
N ASP A 245 -7.26 6.12 5.42
CA ASP A 245 -8.04 6.71 6.52
C ASP A 245 -7.63 6.13 7.89
N ALA A 246 -7.34 4.83 7.97
CA ALA A 246 -6.86 4.16 9.18
C ALA A 246 -5.50 4.70 9.63
N LEU A 247 -4.59 4.97 8.70
CA LEU A 247 -3.30 5.57 9.01
C LEU A 247 -3.47 6.99 9.56
N VAL A 248 -4.30 7.82 8.93
CA VAL A 248 -4.59 9.19 9.40
C VAL A 248 -5.26 9.16 10.78
N GLU A 249 -6.22 8.25 11.00
CA GLU A 249 -6.89 8.06 12.29
C GLU A 249 -5.89 7.66 13.40
N LEU A 250 -5.00 6.69 13.10
CA LEU A 250 -3.99 6.22 14.05
C LEU A 250 -3.00 7.34 14.44
N VAL A 251 -2.50 8.08 13.45
CA VAL A 251 -1.55 9.18 13.68
C VAL A 251 -2.23 10.34 14.41
N GLY A 252 -3.45 10.70 14.02
CA GLY A 252 -4.26 11.72 14.71
C GLY A 252 -4.48 11.36 16.17
N HIS A 253 -4.88 10.12 16.45
CA HIS A 253 -5.06 9.64 17.82
C HIS A 253 -3.77 9.75 18.67
N ARG A 254 -2.61 9.48 18.09
CA ARG A 254 -1.32 9.63 18.78
C ARG A 254 -0.97 11.09 19.05
N LEU A 255 -1.31 12.01 18.17
CA LEU A 255 -1.17 13.45 18.40
C LEU A 255 -2.06 13.89 19.57
N ASP A 256 -3.31 13.44 19.59
CA ASP A 256 -4.29 13.81 20.64
C ASP A 256 -3.89 13.30 22.04
N MET A 257 -3.26 12.12 22.12
CA MET A 257 -2.74 11.57 23.39
C MET A 257 -1.60 12.43 23.95
N GLY A 258 -0.90 13.21 23.12
CA GLY A 258 0.19 14.08 23.53
C GLY A 258 1.42 13.36 24.08
N GLU A 259 1.58 12.07 23.72
CA GLU A 259 2.72 11.22 24.13
C GLU A 259 3.95 11.38 23.25
N LEU A 260 3.83 12.12 22.15
CA LEU A 260 4.96 12.37 21.24
C LEU A 260 5.99 13.28 21.90
N PRO A 261 7.30 13.12 21.54
CA PRO A 261 8.36 13.95 22.08
C PRO A 261 8.07 15.46 21.89
N GLN A 262 8.24 16.24 22.94
CA GLN A 262 8.06 17.69 22.88
C GLN A 262 9.17 18.34 22.08
N ARG A 263 8.83 19.37 21.31
CA ARG A 263 9.77 20.21 20.59
C ARG A 263 9.68 21.65 21.10
N ALA A 264 10.79 22.24 21.51
CA ALA A 264 10.83 23.58 22.11
C ALA A 264 9.84 23.77 23.28
N GLY A 265 9.64 22.72 24.11
CA GLY A 265 8.71 22.76 25.24
C GLY A 265 7.23 22.65 24.87
N GLN A 266 6.91 22.46 23.60
CA GLN A 266 5.54 22.30 23.13
C GLN A 266 5.29 20.86 22.64
N ARG A 267 4.09 20.34 22.90
CA ARG A 267 3.64 19.08 22.33
C ARG A 267 3.38 19.26 20.85
N PRO A 268 3.75 18.31 19.99
CA PRO A 268 3.36 18.34 18.58
C PRO A 268 1.84 18.39 18.47
N HIS A 269 1.33 19.31 17.67
CA HIS A 269 -0.09 19.48 17.37
C HIS A 269 -0.26 20.06 15.97
N LEU A 270 -1.42 19.80 15.38
CA LEU A 270 -1.80 20.38 14.10
C LEU A 270 -2.22 21.83 14.32
N GLN A 271 -1.54 22.79 13.71
CA GLN A 271 -1.86 24.19 13.78
C GLN A 271 -2.62 24.64 12.54
N VAL A 272 -3.77 25.31 12.78
CA VAL A 272 -4.62 25.88 11.74
C VAL A 272 -4.82 27.38 12.02
N THR A 273 -4.60 28.19 11.02
CA THR A 273 -4.91 29.64 11.04
C THR A 273 -6.14 29.89 10.19
N ALA A 274 -7.13 30.56 10.73
CA ALA A 274 -8.37 30.91 10.03
C ALA A 274 -8.98 32.19 10.58
N SER A 275 -9.80 32.87 9.78
CA SER A 275 -10.58 34.00 10.27
C SER A 275 -11.76 33.55 11.14
N VAL A 276 -12.33 34.47 11.90
CA VAL A 276 -13.53 34.19 12.70
C VAL A 276 -14.72 33.87 11.79
N GLU A 277 -14.84 34.53 10.67
CA GLU A 277 -15.88 34.33 9.67
C GLU A 277 -15.81 32.93 9.07
N THR A 278 -14.59 32.42 8.78
CA THR A 278 -14.36 31.04 8.33
C THR A 278 -14.78 30.03 9.40
N LEU A 279 -14.43 30.28 10.63
CA LEU A 279 -14.80 29.43 11.76
C LEU A 279 -16.33 29.42 11.97
N GLN A 280 -17.01 30.53 11.75
CA GLN A 280 -18.47 30.67 11.81
C GLN A 280 -19.18 30.09 10.57
N GLY A 281 -18.45 29.80 9.51
CA GLY A 281 -19.01 29.28 8.26
C GLY A 281 -19.78 30.34 7.47
N ALA A 282 -19.37 31.62 7.58
CA ALA A 282 -19.99 32.70 6.82
C ALA A 282 -19.76 32.52 5.32
N ASP A 283 -20.75 32.84 4.52
CA ASP A 283 -20.65 32.78 3.06
C ASP A 283 -19.59 33.79 2.55
N GLY A 284 -18.70 33.33 1.69
CA GLY A 284 -17.60 34.17 1.16
C GLY A 284 -16.42 34.36 2.14
N ALA A 285 -16.42 33.69 3.30
CA ALA A 285 -15.29 33.74 4.20
C ALA A 285 -14.01 33.17 3.57
N PRO A 286 -12.80 33.71 3.90
CA PRO A 286 -11.55 33.20 3.37
C PRO A 286 -11.29 31.77 3.79
N ALA A 287 -10.47 31.04 3.03
CA ALA A 287 -10.02 29.69 3.40
C ALA A 287 -9.11 29.72 4.64
N GLY A 288 -9.01 28.59 5.34
CA GLY A 288 -8.03 28.41 6.40
C GLY A 288 -6.68 27.93 5.87
N GLU A 289 -5.64 28.03 6.69
CA GLU A 289 -4.28 27.59 6.38
C GLU A 289 -3.79 26.60 7.42
N LEU A 290 -3.19 25.49 6.95
CA LEU A 290 -2.51 24.51 7.78
C LEU A 290 -1.01 24.79 7.81
N GLU A 291 -0.41 24.73 8.97
CA GLU A 291 1.05 24.67 9.07
C GLU A 291 1.59 23.45 8.31
N PHE A 292 2.65 23.62 7.54
CA PHE A 292 3.26 22.60 6.67
C PHE A 292 2.40 22.10 5.48
N SER A 293 1.29 22.73 5.16
CA SER A 293 0.52 22.42 3.95
C SER A 293 0.75 23.46 2.86
N ALA A 294 0.85 23.00 1.62
CA ALA A 294 1.08 23.87 0.45
C ALA A 294 -0.18 24.57 -0.05
N GLY A 295 -1.34 24.44 0.61
CA GLY A 295 -2.58 25.00 0.10
C GLY A 295 -3.62 25.34 1.15
N PRO A 296 -4.61 26.17 0.79
CA PRO A 296 -5.71 26.54 1.66
C PRO A 296 -6.63 25.33 1.95
N ILE A 297 -7.25 25.32 3.13
CA ILE A 297 -8.26 24.35 3.51
C ILE A 297 -9.66 24.99 3.57
N ALA A 298 -10.67 24.21 3.22
CA ALA A 298 -12.05 24.64 3.21
C ALA A 298 -12.55 25.01 4.63
N GLY A 299 -13.50 25.95 4.71
CA GLY A 299 -14.11 26.34 5.98
C GLY A 299 -14.73 25.19 6.76
N ALA A 300 -15.35 24.21 6.07
CA ALA A 300 -15.87 22.99 6.68
C ALA A 300 -14.78 22.15 7.38
N THR A 301 -13.60 22.03 6.77
CA THR A 301 -12.43 21.38 7.38
C THR A 301 -11.95 22.15 8.61
N VAL A 302 -11.89 23.51 8.53
CA VAL A 302 -11.56 24.35 9.70
C VAL A 302 -12.55 24.10 10.83
N GLN A 303 -13.85 24.08 10.55
CA GLN A 303 -14.91 23.85 11.54
C GLN A 303 -14.79 22.46 12.17
N ARG A 304 -14.54 21.42 11.37
CA ARG A 304 -14.32 20.05 11.87
C ARG A 304 -13.10 19.97 12.79
N LEU A 305 -11.96 20.47 12.36
CA LEU A 305 -10.74 20.47 13.18
C LEU A 305 -10.93 21.29 14.45
N ALA A 306 -11.66 22.39 14.35
CA ALA A 306 -11.97 23.22 15.49
C ALA A 306 -12.95 22.58 16.49
N CYS A 307 -13.72 21.54 16.18
CA CYS A 307 -14.68 20.93 17.11
C CYS A 307 -14.03 20.40 18.38
N ASP A 308 -12.84 19.83 18.32
CA ASP A 308 -12.09 19.26 19.45
C ASP A 308 -10.68 19.85 19.57
N ALA A 309 -10.51 21.13 19.22
CA ALA A 309 -9.22 21.84 19.26
C ALA A 309 -9.24 23.00 20.27
N GLY A 310 -8.07 23.31 20.82
CA GLY A 310 -7.85 24.56 21.56
C GLY A 310 -7.82 25.74 20.59
N VAL A 311 -8.70 26.70 20.78
CA VAL A 311 -8.74 27.93 19.97
C VAL A 311 -8.01 29.03 20.69
N THR A 312 -7.01 29.63 20.03
CA THR A 312 -6.31 30.84 20.48
C THR A 312 -6.66 31.98 19.57
N ARG A 313 -7.20 33.07 20.12
CA ARG A 313 -7.48 34.29 19.37
C ARG A 313 -6.18 35.08 19.23
N VAL A 314 -5.85 35.49 18.02
CA VAL A 314 -4.75 36.40 17.72
C VAL A 314 -5.34 37.63 17.04
N LEU A 315 -5.21 38.78 17.65
CA LEU A 315 -5.59 40.06 17.05
C LEU A 315 -4.39 40.64 16.33
N LEU A 316 -4.56 40.91 15.05
CA LEU A 316 -3.55 41.59 14.21
C LEU A 316 -3.92 43.07 14.06
N GLY A 317 -2.93 43.95 14.21
CA GLY A 317 -3.05 45.35 13.90
C GLY A 317 -3.03 45.59 12.38
N PRO A 318 -3.19 46.86 11.95
CA PRO A 318 -3.21 47.24 10.52
C PRO A 318 -1.95 46.77 9.76
N ASP A 319 -0.82 46.69 10.44
CA ASP A 319 0.47 46.24 9.89
C ASP A 319 0.72 44.74 10.05
N SER A 320 -0.33 43.93 10.27
CA SER A 320 -0.25 42.49 10.59
C SER A 320 0.58 42.17 11.86
N ALA A 321 0.82 43.16 12.71
CA ALA A 321 1.46 42.95 14.02
C ALA A 321 0.50 42.30 15.01
N VAL A 322 0.97 41.32 15.78
CA VAL A 322 0.16 40.68 16.83
C VAL A 322 -0.07 41.67 17.96
N VAL A 323 -1.33 42.05 18.18
CA VAL A 323 -1.74 43.02 19.19
C VAL A 323 -2.21 42.33 20.49
N ASP A 324 -2.87 41.18 20.38
CA ASP A 324 -3.37 40.44 21.54
C ASP A 324 -3.47 38.93 21.23
N VAL A 325 -3.27 38.10 22.24
CA VAL A 325 -3.44 36.64 22.19
C VAL A 325 -4.37 36.21 23.31
N GLY A 326 -5.63 35.89 22.98
CA GLY A 326 -6.63 35.43 23.94
C GLY A 326 -6.87 33.92 23.85
N ARG A 327 -7.25 33.29 24.97
CA ARG A 327 -7.65 31.88 25.03
C ARG A 327 -9.16 31.73 25.15
N SER A 328 -9.75 30.81 24.36
CA SER A 328 -11.15 30.42 24.43
C SER A 328 -11.33 29.08 25.18
N ARG A 329 -12.34 28.95 26.03
CA ARG A 329 -12.70 27.68 26.71
C ARG A 329 -13.69 26.86 25.88
N ARG A 330 -13.28 26.47 24.70
CA ARG A 330 -14.12 25.69 23.78
C ARG A 330 -14.04 24.18 24.02
N LEU A 331 -12.91 23.67 24.49
CA LEU A 331 -12.73 22.25 24.75
C LEU A 331 -13.59 21.81 25.93
N PRO A 332 -14.28 20.66 25.84
CA PRO A 332 -14.92 20.06 26.97
C PRO A 332 -13.87 19.75 28.06
N SER A 333 -14.23 20.02 29.31
CA SER A 333 -13.35 19.69 30.44
C SER A 333 -13.11 18.18 30.51
N ALA A 334 -12.03 17.76 31.18
CA ALA A 334 -11.76 16.33 31.38
C ALA A 334 -12.94 15.61 32.07
N SER A 335 -13.69 16.30 32.94
CA SER A 335 -14.91 15.77 33.54
C SER A 335 -16.06 15.63 32.54
N THR A 336 -16.26 16.62 31.67
CA THR A 336 -17.25 16.56 30.58
C THR A 336 -16.91 15.45 29.61
N ARG A 337 -15.62 15.30 29.23
CA ARG A 337 -15.18 14.22 28.36
C ARG A 337 -15.42 12.84 28.96
N ARG A 338 -15.16 12.64 30.25
CA ARG A 338 -15.49 11.38 30.94
C ARG A 338 -16.99 11.12 31.00
N ALA A 339 -17.79 12.16 31.23
CA ALA A 339 -19.25 12.03 31.22
C ALA A 339 -19.80 11.66 29.83
N LEU A 340 -19.25 12.26 28.76
CA LEU A 340 -19.55 11.88 27.37
C LEU A 340 -19.18 10.43 27.09
N ALA A 341 -17.99 10.00 27.53
CA ALA A 341 -17.54 8.61 27.34
C ALA A 341 -18.46 7.61 28.10
N ALA A 342 -18.92 7.97 29.28
CA ALA A 342 -19.86 7.13 30.06
C ALA A 342 -21.26 7.07 29.42
N ARG A 343 -21.76 8.19 28.88
CA ARG A 343 -23.08 8.28 28.23
C ARG A 343 -23.08 7.60 26.85
N ASP A 344 -22.15 7.97 25.97
CA ASP A 344 -22.14 7.57 24.55
C ASP A 344 -21.44 6.22 24.34
N ARG A 345 -20.52 5.81 25.28
CA ARG A 345 -19.72 4.60 25.26
C ARG A 345 -18.77 4.47 24.03
N GLY A 346 -19.04 5.19 22.95
CA GLY A 346 -18.31 5.21 21.70
C GLY A 346 -18.88 6.23 20.73
N CYS A 347 -18.60 6.02 19.47
CA CYS A 347 -19.16 6.83 18.39
C CYS A 347 -20.69 6.68 18.35
N VAL A 348 -21.43 7.80 18.40
CA VAL A 348 -22.91 7.81 18.42
C VAL A 348 -23.54 7.52 17.04
N TRP A 349 -22.74 7.41 16.01
CA TRP A 349 -23.24 7.10 14.66
C TRP A 349 -23.87 5.70 14.63
N PRO A 350 -25.09 5.54 14.08
CA PRO A 350 -25.77 4.26 14.03
C PRO A 350 -24.92 3.15 13.40
N GLY A 351 -24.74 2.04 14.12
CA GLY A 351 -23.95 0.89 13.69
C GLY A 351 -22.42 1.06 13.76
N CYS A 352 -21.91 2.13 14.38
CA CYS A 352 -20.48 2.32 14.58
C CYS A 352 -20.03 1.80 15.96
N GLU A 353 -19.02 0.93 15.98
CA GLU A 353 -18.49 0.30 17.19
C GLU A 353 -17.17 0.93 17.69
N ARG A 354 -16.77 2.11 17.16
CA ARG A 354 -15.55 2.79 17.62
C ARG A 354 -15.69 3.21 19.08
N PRO A 355 -14.77 2.76 19.97
CA PRO A 355 -14.83 3.08 21.40
C PRO A 355 -14.57 4.56 21.65
N ALA A 356 -14.98 5.06 22.83
CA ALA A 356 -14.85 6.47 23.21
C ALA A 356 -13.41 7.02 23.12
N SER A 357 -12.40 6.18 23.36
CA SER A 357 -10.99 6.55 23.21
C SER A 357 -10.58 6.92 21.77
N TRP A 358 -11.37 6.52 20.76
CA TRP A 358 -11.14 6.79 19.34
C TRP A 358 -12.17 7.77 18.77
N THR A 359 -12.69 8.66 19.60
CA THR A 359 -13.70 9.63 19.20
C THR A 359 -13.30 11.03 19.62
N SER A 360 -13.77 12.03 18.88
CA SER A 360 -13.72 13.46 19.22
C SER A 360 -15.07 13.95 19.69
N ALA A 361 -15.08 14.97 20.53
CA ALA A 361 -16.33 15.63 20.93
C ALA A 361 -16.80 16.55 19.80
N HIS A 362 -18.01 16.33 19.33
CA HIS A 362 -18.66 17.10 18.28
C HIS A 362 -19.82 17.92 18.84
N HIS A 363 -19.91 19.18 18.43
CA HIS A 363 -21.02 20.06 18.81
C HIS A 363 -22.18 19.87 17.80
N LEU A 364 -23.35 19.41 18.27
CA LEU A 364 -24.55 19.29 17.41
C LEU A 364 -24.95 20.66 16.81
N GLN A 365 -24.99 21.70 17.63
CA GLN A 365 -24.94 23.09 17.15
C GLN A 365 -23.52 23.58 17.25
N HIS A 366 -22.92 23.95 16.12
CA HIS A 366 -21.52 24.36 16.09
C HIS A 366 -21.20 25.49 17.08
N TRP A 367 -20.11 25.36 17.80
CA TRP A 367 -19.66 26.37 18.77
C TRP A 367 -19.54 27.76 18.15
N ALA A 368 -19.00 27.86 16.96
CA ALA A 368 -18.87 29.12 16.20
C ALA A 368 -20.23 29.75 15.84
N GLN A 369 -21.31 28.99 15.88
CA GLN A 369 -22.69 29.41 15.65
C GLN A 369 -23.47 29.58 16.97
N GLY A 370 -22.77 29.70 18.10
CA GLY A 370 -23.39 29.94 19.42
C GLY A 370 -23.76 28.65 20.21
N GLY A 371 -23.32 27.48 19.72
CA GLY A 371 -23.53 26.23 20.43
C GLY A 371 -22.73 26.12 21.73
N ASN A 372 -23.35 25.68 22.80
CA ASN A 372 -22.71 25.51 24.12
C ASN A 372 -21.81 24.27 24.17
N THR A 373 -20.74 24.36 24.97
CA THR A 373 -19.88 23.21 25.29
C THR A 373 -20.40 22.50 26.55
N ASP A 374 -21.57 21.89 26.43
CA ASP A 374 -22.25 21.16 27.47
C ASP A 374 -22.72 19.78 27.03
N MET A 375 -23.22 18.98 27.97
CA MET A 375 -23.64 17.59 27.72
C MET A 375 -24.82 17.49 26.76
N ALA A 376 -25.66 18.52 26.66
CA ALA A 376 -26.83 18.51 25.79
C ALA A 376 -26.43 18.70 24.32
N ASN A 377 -25.42 19.53 24.08
CA ASN A 377 -24.96 19.88 22.72
C ASN A 377 -23.76 19.05 22.24
N LEU A 378 -23.12 18.27 23.11
CA LEU A 378 -21.96 17.46 22.72
C LEU A 378 -22.32 15.99 22.53
N VAL A 379 -21.68 15.37 21.52
CA VAL A 379 -21.72 13.92 21.24
C VAL A 379 -20.33 13.40 20.82
N LEU A 380 -20.09 12.09 21.00
CA LEU A 380 -18.84 11.48 20.57
C LEU A 380 -18.97 10.92 19.16
N VAL A 381 -18.07 11.32 18.27
CA VAL A 381 -17.97 10.79 16.89
C VAL A 381 -16.54 10.39 16.56
N CYS A 382 -16.37 9.26 15.84
CA CYS A 382 -15.05 8.85 15.34
C CYS A 382 -14.61 9.73 14.15
N TYR A 383 -13.35 9.63 13.78
CA TYR A 383 -12.76 10.42 12.68
C TYR A 383 -13.61 10.38 11.40
N ARG A 384 -14.01 9.20 10.95
CA ARG A 384 -14.84 9.04 9.75
C ARG A 384 -16.17 9.77 9.83
N HIS A 385 -16.91 9.56 10.92
CA HIS A 385 -18.26 10.14 11.06
C HIS A 385 -18.22 11.63 11.36
N HIS A 386 -17.14 12.11 11.99
CA HIS A 386 -16.88 13.54 12.17
C HIS A 386 -16.69 14.22 10.79
N TRP A 387 -15.93 13.57 9.88
CA TRP A 387 -15.79 14.02 8.51
C TRP A 387 -17.13 14.00 7.75
N LYS A 388 -17.93 12.93 7.86
CA LYS A 388 -19.26 12.86 7.22
C LYS A 388 -20.15 14.00 7.63
N VAL A 389 -20.15 14.40 8.90
CA VAL A 389 -20.98 15.50 9.39
C VAL A 389 -20.51 16.85 8.86
N HIS A 390 -19.20 17.14 8.91
CA HIS A 390 -18.71 18.45 8.50
C HIS A 390 -18.56 18.62 6.98
N GLU A 391 -18.07 17.60 6.31
CA GLU A 391 -17.67 17.67 4.90
C GLU A 391 -18.57 16.81 4.00
N GLY A 392 -19.17 15.75 4.53
CA GLY A 392 -20.07 14.85 3.81
C GLY A 392 -21.53 15.28 3.76
N GLY A 393 -21.90 16.42 4.34
CA GLY A 393 -23.26 16.99 4.33
C GLY A 393 -24.28 16.28 5.24
N TRP A 394 -23.83 15.33 6.06
CA TRP A 394 -24.69 14.66 7.01
C TRP A 394 -24.96 15.56 8.23
N GLN A 395 -26.11 15.36 8.86
CA GLN A 395 -26.47 16.04 10.09
C GLN A 395 -26.70 15.02 11.21
N LEU A 396 -26.26 15.38 12.42
CA LEU A 396 -26.62 14.64 13.63
C LEU A 396 -27.68 15.41 14.38
N VAL A 397 -28.80 14.79 14.64
CA VAL A 397 -29.95 15.37 15.34
C VAL A 397 -30.27 14.50 16.54
N ARG A 398 -30.51 15.13 17.71
CA ARG A 398 -30.97 14.43 18.89
C ARG A 398 -32.50 14.33 18.87
N GLY A 399 -33.02 13.11 18.89
CA GLY A 399 -34.44 12.84 18.98
C GLY A 399 -35.01 13.13 20.38
N GLU A 400 -36.32 13.10 20.53
CA GLU A 400 -37.02 13.28 21.79
C GLU A 400 -36.65 12.20 22.82
N ASP A 401 -36.35 11.00 22.36
CA ASP A 401 -35.87 9.85 23.12
C ASP A 401 -34.38 9.93 23.51
N GLN A 402 -33.74 11.07 23.25
CA GLN A 402 -32.28 11.30 23.40
C GLN A 402 -31.39 10.47 22.47
N ALA A 403 -31.93 9.63 21.61
CA ALA A 403 -31.15 8.95 20.57
C ALA A 403 -30.61 9.96 19.55
N VAL A 404 -29.40 9.69 19.03
CA VAL A 404 -28.79 10.51 18.00
C VAL A 404 -29.09 9.87 16.63
N LEU A 405 -29.72 10.65 15.76
CA LEU A 405 -30.08 10.27 14.42
C LEU A 405 -29.09 10.86 13.42
N ALA A 406 -28.62 10.06 12.48
CA ALA A 406 -27.82 10.51 11.37
C ALA A 406 -28.71 10.77 10.15
N VAL A 407 -28.86 12.02 9.77
CA VAL A 407 -29.70 12.47 8.65
C VAL A 407 -28.80 12.62 7.41
N PRO A 408 -29.10 11.89 6.31
CA PRO A 408 -28.31 11.99 5.10
C PRO A 408 -28.47 13.38 4.41
N PRO A 409 -27.50 13.77 3.58
CA PRO A 409 -27.66 14.97 2.75
C PRO A 409 -28.79 14.82 1.75
N MET A 410 -29.43 15.92 1.36
CA MET A 410 -30.44 15.91 0.31
C MET A 410 -29.86 15.38 -1.01
N PRO A 411 -30.67 14.71 -1.86
CA PRO A 411 -30.26 14.32 -3.21
C PRO A 411 -29.73 15.56 -3.98
N GLY A 412 -28.54 15.43 -4.58
CA GLY A 412 -27.85 16.52 -5.28
C GLY A 412 -26.97 17.42 -4.40
N TYR A 413 -26.79 17.10 -3.12
CA TYR A 413 -25.83 17.80 -2.27
C TYR A 413 -24.41 17.66 -2.85
N VAL A 414 -23.80 18.81 -3.17
CA VAL A 414 -22.37 18.89 -3.50
C VAL A 414 -21.63 19.36 -2.25
N PRO A 415 -20.66 18.62 -1.74
CA PRO A 415 -19.86 19.08 -0.61
C PRO A 415 -19.29 20.47 -0.89
N ARG A 416 -19.43 21.42 0.03
CA ARG A 416 -18.96 22.82 -0.12
C ARG A 416 -17.48 22.94 -0.51
N ALA A 417 -16.67 21.90 -0.23
CA ALA A 417 -15.26 21.84 -0.62
C ALA A 417 -15.01 21.54 -2.10
N ARG A 418 -16.05 21.26 -2.91
CA ARG A 418 -15.94 20.92 -4.35
C ARG A 418 -16.74 21.82 -5.28
N ALA A 419 -17.25 22.95 -4.80
CA ALA A 419 -17.82 23.94 -5.73
C ALA A 419 -16.69 24.48 -6.62
N PRO A 420 -16.71 24.29 -7.96
CA PRO A 420 -15.72 24.90 -8.81
C PRO A 420 -15.89 26.42 -8.72
N ASP A 421 -14.78 27.12 -8.52
CA ASP A 421 -14.71 28.58 -8.80
C ASP A 421 -15.17 28.82 -10.23
N GLY A 422 -16.29 29.45 -10.42
CA GLY A 422 -16.70 29.87 -11.76
C GLY A 422 -18.12 29.51 -12.17
N ALA A 423 -19.11 30.03 -11.45
CA ALA A 423 -20.40 30.36 -12.03
C ALA A 423 -20.87 31.66 -11.38
N ALA A 424 -20.17 32.75 -11.72
CA ALA A 424 -20.74 34.09 -11.67
C ALA A 424 -21.59 34.24 -12.92
N ALA A 425 -22.89 34.32 -12.75
CA ALA A 425 -23.80 34.94 -13.69
C ALA A 425 -24.51 36.10 -12.97
#